data_727116d8d1e75203468b1a6bff326e60
#
_entry.id   727116d8d1e75203468b1a6bff326e60
#
_cell.length_a   1.000
_cell.length_b   1.000
_cell.length_c   1.000
_cell.angle_alpha   90.00
_cell.angle_beta   90.00
_cell.angle_gamma   90.00
#
_symmetry.space_group_name_H-M   'P 1'
#
loop_
_entity.id
_entity.type
_entity.pdbx_description
1 polymer ?
#
loop_
_entity_poly.entity_id
_entity_poly.type
_entity_poly.pdbx_seq_one_letter_code
_entity_poly.pdbx_strand_id
1 'polypeptide(L)'
;ADGGRRMRTAIENAVVLTMDDDMRVLDRGYVLTDGKNIAEVGEGAFAGEADERIDARGGILLPGFVNTHCHVSMVPFRTMGDDCPDRLRRFLFPLENEAMTRELVYRGAVFGIGEMLLAGVTTFADMYYFEDEVARACVQTGMRGYLGETLISQPTCDSALPGGGLAIAKAMFDTWRGEALVRPIVAPHGTTTCDEALLRAGAELAAEHDTLFTLHASEMDYEMKFFAERGETPTRYLEKIGAVNERLLAGHCIHMTQADIEILAEGNAAIAHCIGSNTKAGKGVAPMAAAARAGVRFGLGTDGPSSGNTLSLFDQMRLFADCHKTANHDRALFPAKEIVRAATRGGAEALRAGGELGRLQPGMRADLVLVSVDAPHLFPVYNPYSALVYGANSSDVSLVMASGETLVRGGKLTRLDMREAKARLLEQMGPFMQSAAKYADII
;
A
#
# COMPACT_ATOMS: atom_id res chain seq x y z
N ALA A 1 0.79 10.60 -31.93
CA ALA A 1 1.22 9.20 -32.00
C ALA A 1 2.73 9.21 -32.16
N ASP A 2 3.44 9.05 -31.02
CA ASP A 2 4.90 9.02 -30.98
C ASP A 2 5.35 7.64 -31.44
N GLY A 3 5.86 7.52 -32.67
CA GLY A 3 6.35 6.29 -33.29
C GLY A 3 7.76 5.89 -32.84
N GLY A 4 8.14 6.23 -31.60
CA GLY A 4 9.40 5.80 -31.00
C GLY A 4 9.40 4.29 -30.81
N ARG A 5 10.46 3.60 -31.24
CA ARG A 5 10.68 2.17 -30.95
C ARG A 5 10.57 1.94 -29.45
N ARG A 6 9.64 1.09 -29.04
CA ARG A 6 9.48 0.71 -27.63
C ARG A 6 10.68 -0.09 -27.19
N MET A 7 11.20 0.21 -26.00
CA MET A 7 12.30 -0.53 -25.41
C MET A 7 11.81 -1.91 -24.97
N ARG A 8 12.52 -2.96 -25.38
CA ARG A 8 12.26 -4.35 -24.99
C ARG A 8 13.35 -4.82 -24.05
N THR A 9 12.97 -5.20 -22.84
CA THR A 9 13.88 -5.70 -21.81
C THR A 9 13.56 -7.15 -21.48
N ALA A 10 14.53 -8.04 -21.63
CA ALA A 10 14.42 -9.43 -21.20
C ALA A 10 15.11 -9.62 -19.84
N ILE A 11 14.35 -10.10 -18.83
CA ILE A 11 14.89 -10.51 -17.54
C ILE A 11 14.95 -12.02 -17.56
N GLU A 12 16.15 -12.59 -17.49
CA GLU A 12 16.41 -14.00 -17.76
C GLU A 12 16.99 -14.70 -16.54
N ASN A 13 17.02 -16.05 -16.58
CA ASN A 13 17.64 -16.88 -15.54
C ASN A 13 17.06 -16.60 -14.16
N ALA A 14 15.73 -16.47 -14.07
CA ALA A 14 14.98 -16.20 -12.85
C ALA A 14 14.14 -17.40 -12.43
N VAL A 15 13.91 -17.52 -11.11
CA VAL A 15 12.76 -18.26 -10.59
C VAL A 15 11.55 -17.33 -10.71
N VAL A 16 10.65 -17.61 -11.64
CA VAL A 16 9.51 -16.72 -11.93
C VAL A 16 8.27 -17.18 -11.21
N LEU A 17 7.74 -16.32 -10.34
CA LEU A 17 6.44 -16.50 -9.68
C LEU A 17 5.40 -15.68 -10.44
N THR A 18 4.62 -16.33 -11.29
CA THR A 18 3.73 -15.62 -12.22
C THR A 18 2.55 -14.94 -11.56
N MET A 19 2.06 -15.46 -10.45
CA MET A 19 0.80 -15.02 -9.80
C MET A 19 -0.41 -15.07 -10.77
N ASP A 20 -0.31 -15.81 -11.88
CA ASP A 20 -1.43 -16.06 -12.78
C ASP A 20 -2.49 -16.99 -12.13
N ASP A 21 -3.51 -17.36 -12.88
CA ASP A 21 -4.61 -18.16 -12.30
C ASP A 21 -4.15 -19.56 -11.88
N ASP A 22 -3.14 -20.10 -12.55
CA ASP A 22 -2.53 -21.40 -12.21
C ASP A 22 -1.42 -21.27 -11.15
N MET A 23 -1.05 -20.03 -10.77
CA MET A 23 0.03 -19.75 -9.84
C MET A 23 1.32 -20.47 -10.19
N ARG A 24 1.71 -20.44 -11.47
CA ARG A 24 2.88 -21.16 -12.00
C ARG A 24 4.18 -20.65 -11.37
N VAL A 25 5.06 -21.60 -11.13
CA VAL A 25 6.46 -21.33 -10.76
C VAL A 25 7.34 -21.84 -11.88
N LEU A 26 8.13 -20.98 -12.49
CA LEU A 26 9.10 -21.36 -13.52
C LEU A 26 10.49 -21.37 -12.86
N ASP A 27 11.04 -22.55 -12.61
CA ASP A 27 12.32 -22.72 -11.89
C ASP A 27 13.50 -22.06 -12.60
N ARG A 28 13.41 -21.94 -13.92
CA ARG A 28 14.34 -21.21 -14.77
C ARG A 28 13.55 -20.58 -15.89
N GLY A 29 13.17 -19.32 -15.70
CA GLY A 29 12.30 -18.62 -16.63
C GLY A 29 12.81 -17.23 -16.97
N TYR A 30 12.01 -16.58 -17.84
CA TYR A 30 12.24 -15.21 -18.25
C TYR A 30 10.92 -14.42 -18.34
N VAL A 31 11.06 -13.11 -18.28
CA VAL A 31 10.00 -12.15 -18.59
C VAL A 31 10.54 -11.16 -19.61
N LEU A 32 9.84 -11.00 -20.73
CA LEU A 32 10.10 -9.97 -21.72
C LEU A 32 9.09 -8.84 -21.57
N THR A 33 9.58 -7.62 -21.44
CA THR A 33 8.75 -6.40 -21.49
C THR A 33 8.84 -5.74 -22.85
N ASP A 34 7.77 -5.07 -23.27
CA ASP A 34 7.73 -4.20 -24.46
C ASP A 34 7.08 -2.87 -24.06
N GLY A 35 7.90 -1.87 -23.89
CA GLY A 35 7.48 -0.60 -23.32
C GLY A 35 6.85 -0.80 -21.94
N LYS A 36 5.60 -0.38 -21.78
CA LYS A 36 4.90 -0.40 -20.46
C LYS A 36 4.32 -1.76 -20.08
N ASN A 37 4.33 -2.75 -20.95
CA ASN A 37 3.62 -4.00 -20.74
C ASN A 37 4.57 -5.21 -20.79
N ILE A 38 4.12 -6.30 -20.18
CA ILE A 38 4.73 -7.62 -20.35
C ILE A 38 4.32 -8.15 -21.73
N ALA A 39 5.30 -8.54 -22.55
CA ALA A 39 5.10 -9.12 -23.85
C ALA A 39 5.08 -10.66 -23.80
N GLU A 40 5.96 -11.25 -22.99
CA GLU A 40 6.12 -12.70 -22.93
C GLU A 40 6.61 -13.15 -21.56
N VAL A 41 6.16 -14.31 -21.13
CA VAL A 41 6.67 -15.03 -19.95
C VAL A 41 6.90 -16.48 -20.36
N GLY A 42 8.10 -16.96 -20.19
CA GLY A 42 8.46 -18.31 -20.67
C GLY A 42 9.44 -19.04 -19.77
N GLU A 43 9.53 -20.33 -20.00
CA GLU A 43 10.47 -21.23 -19.32
C GLU A 43 11.74 -21.42 -20.17
N GLY A 44 12.87 -21.60 -19.50
CA GLY A 44 14.17 -21.76 -20.14
C GLY A 44 14.85 -20.44 -20.49
N ALA A 45 15.74 -20.48 -21.49
CA ALA A 45 16.48 -19.31 -21.94
C ALA A 45 15.65 -18.52 -22.98
N PHE A 46 15.66 -17.20 -22.89
CA PHE A 46 15.06 -16.36 -23.89
C PHE A 46 15.91 -16.34 -25.19
N ALA A 47 15.33 -16.78 -26.27
CA ALA A 47 16.01 -16.88 -27.56
C ALA A 47 15.71 -15.71 -28.51
N GLY A 48 14.80 -14.79 -28.12
CA GLY A 48 14.38 -13.67 -28.96
C GLY A 48 15.33 -12.48 -28.94
N GLU A 49 14.90 -11.37 -29.58
CA GLU A 49 15.60 -10.10 -29.56
C GLU A 49 15.08 -9.21 -28.43
N ALA A 50 15.98 -8.56 -27.72
CA ALA A 50 15.70 -7.53 -26.73
C ALA A 50 16.75 -6.42 -26.84
N ASP A 51 16.34 -5.18 -26.53
CA ASP A 51 17.27 -4.03 -26.48
C ASP A 51 18.17 -4.09 -25.25
N GLU A 52 17.64 -4.68 -24.17
CA GLU A 52 18.37 -4.90 -22.92
C GLU A 52 18.13 -6.32 -22.41
N ARG A 53 19.18 -6.94 -21.86
CA ARG A 53 19.10 -8.24 -21.16
C ARG A 53 19.62 -8.10 -19.75
N ILE A 54 18.84 -8.58 -18.78
CA ILE A 54 19.16 -8.58 -17.36
C ILE A 54 19.23 -10.02 -16.88
N ASP A 55 20.38 -10.45 -16.42
CA ASP A 55 20.59 -11.76 -15.79
C ASP A 55 20.12 -11.69 -14.32
N ALA A 56 19.06 -12.41 -14.00
CA ALA A 56 18.54 -12.53 -12.64
C ALA A 56 19.38 -13.41 -11.71
N ARG A 57 20.35 -14.14 -12.26
CA ARG A 57 21.27 -15.02 -11.50
C ARG A 57 20.56 -15.98 -10.54
N GLY A 58 19.43 -16.53 -10.95
CA GLY A 58 18.61 -17.40 -10.13
C GLY A 58 17.76 -16.71 -9.08
N GLY A 59 17.72 -15.37 -9.09
CA GLY A 59 16.87 -14.59 -8.21
C GLY A 59 15.38 -14.84 -8.45
N ILE A 60 14.54 -14.46 -7.47
CA ILE A 60 13.09 -14.63 -7.53
C ILE A 60 12.47 -13.40 -8.19
N LEU A 61 11.84 -13.60 -9.35
CA LEU A 61 11.14 -12.58 -10.12
C LEU A 61 9.63 -12.75 -9.94
N LEU A 62 8.97 -11.71 -9.47
CA LEU A 62 7.53 -11.72 -9.20
C LEU A 62 6.91 -10.34 -9.52
N PRO A 63 5.55 -10.22 -9.56
CA PRO A 63 4.91 -8.92 -9.70
C PRO A 63 5.36 -7.96 -8.60
N GLY A 64 5.44 -6.67 -8.93
CA GLY A 64 5.70 -5.63 -7.94
C GLY A 64 4.73 -5.69 -6.78
N PHE A 65 5.21 -5.43 -5.57
CA PHE A 65 4.35 -5.40 -4.39
C PHE A 65 3.37 -4.24 -4.47
N VAL A 66 2.17 -4.47 -3.94
CA VAL A 66 1.07 -3.50 -3.89
C VAL A 66 0.73 -3.20 -2.43
N ASN A 67 1.05 -1.99 -1.97
CA ASN A 67 0.75 -1.52 -0.63
C ASN A 67 -0.66 -0.91 -0.60
N THR A 68 -1.62 -1.59 0.01
CA THR A 68 -3.04 -1.21 -0.07
C THR A 68 -3.48 -0.13 0.90
N HIS A 69 -2.61 0.29 1.83
CA HIS A 69 -2.91 1.37 2.78
C HIS A 69 -1.64 1.96 3.36
N CYS A 70 -1.49 3.27 3.20
CA CYS A 70 -0.34 4.02 3.66
C CYS A 70 -0.72 5.48 3.99
N HIS A 71 0.18 6.16 4.71
CA HIS A 71 0.26 7.61 4.92
C HIS A 71 1.72 8.01 4.68
N VAL A 72 2.14 7.94 3.41
CA VAL A 72 3.56 7.94 3.02
C VAL A 72 4.32 9.18 3.49
N SER A 73 3.63 10.32 3.59
CA SER A 73 4.21 11.60 4.01
C SER A 73 4.53 11.68 5.50
N MET A 74 4.07 10.73 6.33
CA MET A 74 4.28 10.75 7.78
C MET A 74 5.68 10.31 8.22
N VAL A 75 6.66 10.31 7.35
CA VAL A 75 8.07 10.05 7.70
C VAL A 75 8.57 10.91 8.86
N PRO A 76 8.23 12.20 8.99
CA PRO A 76 8.62 13.02 10.15
C PRO A 76 8.14 12.48 11.50
N PHE A 77 7.06 11.72 11.54
CA PHE A 77 6.50 11.13 12.78
C PHE A 77 7.10 9.77 13.16
N ARG A 78 7.96 9.19 12.32
CA ARG A 78 8.54 7.87 12.57
C ARG A 78 9.24 7.83 13.92
N THR A 79 8.95 6.78 14.72
CA THR A 79 9.46 6.57 16.08
C THR A 79 8.94 7.56 17.13
N MET A 80 7.95 8.37 16.82
CA MET A 80 7.32 9.27 17.80
C MET A 80 6.16 8.58 18.52
N GLY A 81 6.26 8.47 19.85
CA GLY A 81 5.17 7.99 20.71
C GLY A 81 4.72 6.57 20.43
N ASP A 82 5.62 5.68 20.02
CA ASP A 82 5.28 4.29 19.71
C ASP A 82 4.65 3.57 20.91
N ASP A 83 5.06 3.90 22.13
CA ASP A 83 4.55 3.34 23.37
C ASP A 83 3.49 4.24 24.06
N CYS A 84 3.05 5.31 23.40
CA CYS A 84 2.07 6.24 23.95
C CYS A 84 0.64 5.72 23.77
N PRO A 85 -0.14 5.52 24.85
CA PRO A 85 -1.57 5.21 24.74
C PRO A 85 -2.34 6.38 24.10
N ASP A 86 -3.32 6.06 23.23
CA ASP A 86 -4.18 7.03 22.53
C ASP A 86 -3.39 8.17 21.83
N ARG A 87 -2.23 7.81 21.26
CA ARG A 87 -1.32 8.78 20.63
C ARG A 87 -1.98 9.62 19.54
N LEU A 88 -3.01 9.07 18.83
CA LEU A 88 -3.71 9.75 17.76
C LEU A 88 -4.30 11.09 18.23
N ARG A 89 -5.01 11.08 19.36
CA ARG A 89 -5.65 12.27 19.93
C ARG A 89 -4.70 13.09 20.79
N ARG A 90 -3.74 12.45 21.46
CA ARG A 90 -2.83 13.10 22.38
C ARG A 90 -1.81 13.98 21.67
N PHE A 91 -1.30 13.56 20.51
CA PHE A 91 -0.32 14.38 19.79
C PHE A 91 -0.37 14.30 18.26
N LEU A 92 -0.78 13.18 17.64
CA LEU A 92 -0.75 13.08 16.16
C LEU A 92 -1.63 14.15 15.52
N PHE A 93 -2.94 14.14 15.77
CA PHE A 93 -3.84 15.14 15.21
C PHE A 93 -3.46 16.58 15.55
N PRO A 94 -3.13 16.93 16.83
CA PRO A 94 -2.66 18.27 17.14
C PRO A 94 -1.40 18.67 16.40
N LEU A 95 -0.41 17.77 16.32
CA LEU A 95 0.86 18.07 15.66
C LEU A 95 0.72 18.13 14.14
N GLU A 96 -0.11 17.28 13.54
CA GLU A 96 -0.45 17.36 12.10
C GLU A 96 -1.06 18.72 11.75
N ASN A 97 -2.07 19.15 12.51
CA ASN A 97 -2.74 20.43 12.28
C ASN A 97 -1.82 21.63 12.50
N GLU A 98 -0.88 21.54 13.43
CA GLU A 98 0.04 22.64 13.75
C GLU A 98 1.24 22.71 12.79
N ALA A 99 1.79 21.56 12.41
CA ALA A 99 3.15 21.51 11.86
C ALA A 99 3.27 20.94 10.45
N MET A 100 2.25 20.25 9.94
CA MET A 100 2.30 19.74 8.58
C MET A 100 2.06 20.87 7.56
N THR A 101 2.94 20.92 6.59
CA THR A 101 2.89 21.90 5.51
C THR A 101 2.96 21.19 4.17
N ARG A 102 2.53 21.86 3.12
CA ARG A 102 2.59 21.37 1.73
C ARG A 102 3.98 20.84 1.35
N GLU A 103 5.04 21.63 1.65
CA GLU A 103 6.42 21.23 1.33
C GLU A 103 6.90 20.06 2.19
N LEU A 104 6.53 19.99 3.46
CA LEU A 104 6.90 18.87 4.35
C LEU A 104 6.23 17.57 3.88
N VAL A 105 4.95 17.62 3.46
CA VAL A 105 4.24 16.50 2.86
C VAL A 105 4.94 16.02 1.60
N TYR A 106 5.27 16.93 0.68
CA TYR A 106 5.99 16.58 -0.54
C TYR A 106 7.34 15.89 -0.27
N ARG A 107 8.16 16.46 0.62
CA ARG A 107 9.48 15.89 0.95
C ARG A 107 9.37 14.56 1.69
N GLY A 108 8.40 14.45 2.60
CA GLY A 108 8.06 13.20 3.27
C GLY A 108 7.63 12.11 2.28
N ALA A 109 6.78 12.48 1.33
CA ALA A 109 6.32 11.56 0.27
C ALA A 109 7.48 11.10 -0.63
N VAL A 110 8.32 12.00 -1.11
CA VAL A 110 9.50 11.65 -1.94
C VAL A 110 10.40 10.66 -1.21
N PHE A 111 10.68 10.91 0.07
CA PHE A 111 11.53 10.03 0.88
C PHE A 111 10.85 8.66 1.13
N GLY A 112 9.58 8.66 1.54
CA GLY A 112 8.83 7.42 1.82
C GLY A 112 8.61 6.58 0.56
N ILE A 113 8.34 7.20 -0.59
CA ILE A 113 8.25 6.49 -1.88
C ILE A 113 9.60 5.86 -2.23
N GLY A 114 10.71 6.56 -2.01
CA GLY A 114 12.05 6.00 -2.22
C GLY A 114 12.28 4.74 -1.38
N GLU A 115 11.86 4.74 -0.11
CA GLU A 115 11.90 3.56 0.76
C GLU A 115 11.04 2.42 0.22
N MET A 116 9.80 2.70 -0.21
CA MET A 116 8.90 1.69 -0.79
C MET A 116 9.47 1.08 -2.07
N LEU A 117 10.03 1.89 -2.97
CA LEU A 117 10.67 1.39 -4.20
C LEU A 117 11.85 0.46 -3.88
N LEU A 118 12.71 0.83 -2.92
CA LEU A 118 13.82 -0.02 -2.45
C LEU A 118 13.32 -1.32 -1.81
N ALA A 119 12.08 -1.35 -1.32
CA ALA A 119 11.43 -2.53 -0.77
C ALA A 119 10.58 -3.30 -1.81
N GLY A 120 10.65 -2.97 -3.10
CA GLY A 120 9.97 -3.70 -4.17
C GLY A 120 8.50 -3.32 -4.41
N VAL A 121 8.01 -2.27 -3.76
CA VAL A 121 6.64 -1.76 -3.97
C VAL A 121 6.59 -0.95 -5.27
N THR A 122 5.63 -1.22 -6.14
CA THR A 122 5.42 -0.48 -7.42
C THR A 122 4.13 0.32 -7.44
N THR A 123 3.21 0.00 -6.53
CA THR A 123 1.90 0.66 -6.42
C THR A 123 1.49 0.76 -4.96
N PHE A 124 0.93 1.90 -4.55
CA PHE A 124 0.40 2.07 -3.21
C PHE A 124 -0.90 2.85 -3.21
N ALA A 125 -1.72 2.64 -2.16
CA ALA A 125 -2.86 3.48 -1.83
C ALA A 125 -2.49 4.33 -0.61
N ASP A 126 -2.70 5.63 -0.74
CA ASP A 126 -2.39 6.63 0.30
C ASP A 126 -3.62 7.45 0.64
N MET A 127 -3.67 7.91 1.86
CA MET A 127 -4.62 8.91 2.33
C MET A 127 -3.92 9.84 3.32
N TYR A 128 -3.90 11.11 3.01
CA TYR A 128 -3.31 12.12 3.86
C TYR A 128 -3.83 13.52 3.50
N TYR A 129 -3.19 14.56 4.02
CA TYR A 129 -3.43 15.95 3.70
C TYR A 129 -2.48 16.41 2.59
N PHE A 130 -2.85 17.40 1.78
CA PHE A 130 -2.07 17.87 0.64
C PHE A 130 -1.72 16.74 -0.33
N GLU A 131 -2.67 15.87 -0.65
CA GLU A 131 -2.42 14.69 -1.49
C GLU A 131 -1.99 15.02 -2.94
N ASP A 132 -2.27 16.22 -3.40
CA ASP A 132 -1.70 16.73 -4.65
C ASP A 132 -0.15 16.81 -4.63
N GLU A 133 0.46 16.99 -3.45
CA GLU A 133 1.92 16.94 -3.28
C GLU A 133 2.44 15.50 -3.31
N VAL A 134 1.69 14.55 -2.79
CA VAL A 134 2.01 13.11 -2.93
C VAL A 134 1.92 12.70 -4.41
N ALA A 135 0.94 13.22 -5.15
CA ALA A 135 0.81 13.01 -6.58
C ALA A 135 2.03 13.54 -7.35
N ARG A 136 2.53 14.74 -7.02
CA ARG A 136 3.78 15.27 -7.58
C ARG A 136 4.98 14.36 -7.28
N ALA A 137 5.07 13.84 -6.06
CA ALA A 137 6.12 12.90 -5.67
C ALA A 137 6.04 11.59 -6.48
N CYS A 138 4.84 11.08 -6.75
CA CYS A 138 4.64 9.91 -7.61
C CYS A 138 5.17 10.15 -9.03
N VAL A 139 4.84 11.28 -9.64
CA VAL A 139 5.33 11.64 -11.00
C VAL A 139 6.85 11.77 -11.01
N GLN A 140 7.44 12.42 -10.01
CA GLN A 140 8.89 12.58 -9.90
C GLN A 140 9.62 11.23 -9.81
N THR A 141 9.09 10.32 -9.00
CA THR A 141 9.77 9.07 -8.67
C THR A 141 9.44 7.91 -9.61
N GLY A 142 8.37 8.02 -10.40
CA GLY A 142 7.87 6.95 -11.25
C GLY A 142 6.94 5.96 -10.55
N MET A 143 6.60 6.19 -9.28
CA MET A 143 5.70 5.34 -8.48
C MET A 143 4.24 5.55 -8.85
N ARG A 144 3.46 4.47 -8.89
CA ARG A 144 2.00 4.57 -9.06
C ARG A 144 1.32 4.74 -7.71
N GLY A 145 0.49 5.80 -7.57
CA GLY A 145 -0.29 6.09 -6.38
C GLY A 145 -1.80 6.13 -6.63
N TYR A 146 -2.55 5.47 -5.75
CA TYR A 146 -3.98 5.64 -5.55
C TYR A 146 -4.14 6.60 -4.38
N LEU A 147 -4.46 7.88 -4.67
CA LEU A 147 -4.23 8.98 -3.74
C LEU A 147 -5.54 9.65 -3.35
N GLY A 148 -5.83 9.66 -2.05
CA GLY A 148 -7.06 10.20 -1.48
C GLY A 148 -6.80 11.32 -0.48
N GLU A 149 -7.25 12.53 -0.83
CA GLU A 149 -7.32 13.61 0.16
C GLU A 149 -8.19 13.19 1.35
N THR A 150 -7.65 13.34 2.55
CA THR A 150 -8.34 12.93 3.78
C THR A 150 -9.57 13.81 4.05
N LEU A 151 -10.74 13.17 4.13
CA LEU A 151 -11.97 13.83 4.56
C LEU A 151 -12.13 13.67 6.07
N ILE A 152 -12.27 14.79 6.77
CA ILE A 152 -12.53 14.86 8.22
C ILE A 152 -13.55 15.97 8.46
N SER A 153 -14.49 15.78 9.40
CA SER A 153 -15.50 16.79 9.74
C SER A 153 -14.93 18.02 10.46
N GLN A 154 -13.73 17.88 11.08
CA GLN A 154 -13.04 18.99 11.71
C GLN A 154 -12.13 19.74 10.70
N PRO A 155 -11.76 21.00 10.96
CA PRO A 155 -10.68 21.65 10.22
C PRO A 155 -9.37 20.86 10.25
N THR A 156 -8.61 20.94 9.15
CA THR A 156 -7.35 20.23 8.94
C THR A 156 -6.24 21.22 8.60
N CYS A 157 -4.98 20.76 8.58
CA CYS A 157 -3.82 21.62 8.25
C CYS A 157 -3.90 22.22 6.83
N ASP A 158 -4.65 21.61 5.92
CA ASP A 158 -4.85 22.05 4.53
C ASP A 158 -6.22 22.68 4.26
N SER A 159 -7.16 22.60 5.21
CA SER A 159 -8.47 23.24 5.10
C SER A 159 -8.97 23.76 6.45
N ALA A 160 -9.12 25.08 6.53
CA ALA A 160 -9.69 25.73 7.69
C ALA A 160 -11.22 25.51 7.83
N LEU A 161 -11.88 25.01 6.79
CA LEU A 161 -13.31 24.74 6.79
C LEU A 161 -13.59 23.31 7.25
N PRO A 162 -14.53 23.10 8.19
CA PRO A 162 -15.00 21.78 8.55
C PRO A 162 -15.44 21.00 7.29
N GLY A 163 -14.97 19.76 7.10
CA GLY A 163 -15.26 18.96 5.92
C GLY A 163 -14.67 19.46 4.61
N GLY A 164 -13.79 20.47 4.65
CA GLY A 164 -13.25 21.13 3.46
C GLY A 164 -12.41 20.25 2.56
N GLY A 165 -11.87 19.14 3.08
CA GLY A 165 -11.16 18.12 2.30
C GLY A 165 -11.96 17.58 1.11
N LEU A 166 -13.31 17.59 1.18
CA LEU A 166 -14.16 17.14 0.08
C LEU A 166 -13.97 18.01 -1.19
N ALA A 167 -13.81 19.32 -1.03
CA ALA A 167 -13.58 20.22 -2.17
C ALA A 167 -12.18 19.98 -2.77
N ILE A 168 -11.17 19.71 -1.93
CA ILE A 168 -9.81 19.36 -2.36
C ILE A 168 -9.85 18.03 -3.12
N ALA A 169 -10.51 17.01 -2.55
CA ALA A 169 -10.67 15.70 -3.20
C ALA A 169 -11.33 15.81 -4.58
N LYS A 170 -12.38 16.61 -4.72
CA LYS A 170 -13.01 16.91 -6.03
C LYS A 170 -12.03 17.51 -7.02
N ALA A 171 -11.24 18.48 -6.59
CA ALA A 171 -10.26 19.16 -7.45
C ALA A 171 -9.17 18.21 -7.95
N MET A 172 -8.79 17.18 -7.17
CA MET A 172 -7.80 16.18 -7.58
C MET A 172 -8.21 15.41 -8.83
N PHE A 173 -9.50 15.10 -9.01
CA PHE A 173 -9.98 14.40 -10.20
C PHE A 173 -9.79 15.20 -11.48
N ASP A 174 -9.92 16.53 -11.42
CA ASP A 174 -9.69 17.40 -12.57
C ASP A 174 -8.18 17.67 -12.78
N THR A 175 -7.45 17.93 -11.70
CA THR A 175 -6.02 18.27 -11.73
C THR A 175 -5.18 17.13 -12.29
N TRP A 176 -5.48 15.88 -11.88
CA TRP A 176 -4.70 14.70 -12.22
C TRP A 176 -5.33 13.85 -13.33
N ARG A 177 -6.32 14.38 -14.02
CA ARG A 177 -6.97 13.71 -15.15
C ARG A 177 -5.94 13.39 -16.25
N GLY A 178 -5.81 12.11 -16.57
CA GLY A 178 -4.93 11.63 -17.62
C GLY A 178 -3.46 11.41 -17.20
N GLU A 179 -3.09 11.70 -15.94
CA GLU A 179 -1.80 11.29 -15.41
C GLU A 179 -1.78 9.77 -15.15
N ALA A 180 -0.87 9.07 -15.81
CA ALA A 180 -0.87 7.60 -15.81
C ALA A 180 -0.47 6.99 -14.44
N LEU A 181 0.32 7.73 -13.65
CA LEU A 181 0.84 7.27 -12.35
C LEU A 181 -0.07 7.68 -11.18
N VAL A 182 -1.02 8.59 -11.38
CA VAL A 182 -1.87 9.12 -10.32
C VAL A 182 -3.32 8.71 -10.54
N ARG A 183 -3.88 8.02 -9.57
CA ARG A 183 -5.28 7.59 -9.51
C ARG A 183 -5.96 8.26 -8.31
N PRO A 184 -6.69 9.37 -8.46
CA PRO A 184 -7.45 9.95 -7.36
C PRO A 184 -8.48 8.95 -6.84
N ILE A 185 -8.56 8.85 -5.51
CA ILE A 185 -9.54 8.06 -4.76
C ILE A 185 -10.22 8.93 -3.72
N VAL A 186 -11.26 8.45 -3.07
CA VAL A 186 -11.96 9.17 -2.01
C VAL A 186 -11.65 8.53 -0.66
N ALA A 187 -11.16 9.34 0.28
CA ALA A 187 -10.56 8.85 1.52
C ALA A 187 -11.11 9.54 2.78
N PRO A 188 -12.36 9.29 3.21
CA PRO A 188 -12.78 9.68 4.54
C PRO A 188 -11.92 9.00 5.58
N HIS A 189 -11.53 9.74 6.62
CA HIS A 189 -10.61 9.25 7.64
C HIS A 189 -11.18 8.03 8.38
N GLY A 190 -12.42 8.09 8.81
CA GLY A 190 -13.04 6.98 9.55
C GLY A 190 -14.48 7.25 9.91
N THR A 191 -15.13 6.23 10.45
CA THR A 191 -16.57 6.23 10.76
C THR A 191 -16.98 7.13 11.93
N THR A 192 -16.04 7.60 12.75
CA THR A 192 -16.28 8.50 13.90
C THR A 192 -15.65 9.87 13.74
N THR A 193 -14.78 10.07 12.76
CA THR A 193 -14.14 11.35 12.45
C THR A 193 -14.81 12.10 11.31
N CYS A 194 -15.71 11.42 10.59
CA CYS A 194 -16.60 11.98 9.59
C CYS A 194 -18.06 11.83 10.05
N ASP A 195 -18.85 12.87 9.87
CA ASP A 195 -20.30 12.76 10.02
C ASP A 195 -20.94 12.03 8.83
N GLU A 196 -22.20 11.66 8.98
CA GLU A 196 -22.93 10.89 7.95
C GLU A 196 -23.01 11.65 6.61
N ALA A 197 -23.19 12.96 6.67
CA ALA A 197 -23.32 13.78 5.46
C ALA A 197 -22.02 13.76 4.65
N LEU A 198 -20.88 13.88 5.31
CA LEU A 198 -19.56 13.83 4.68
C LEU A 198 -19.25 12.43 4.13
N LEU A 199 -19.59 11.36 4.88
CA LEU A 199 -19.42 9.99 4.41
C LEU A 199 -20.26 9.70 3.16
N ARG A 200 -21.53 10.11 3.14
CA ARG A 200 -22.41 9.96 1.98
C ARG A 200 -21.91 10.76 0.78
N ALA A 201 -21.52 12.01 0.97
CA ALA A 201 -20.95 12.84 -0.10
C ALA A 201 -19.64 12.25 -0.66
N GLY A 202 -18.81 11.66 0.19
CA GLY A 202 -17.61 10.92 -0.25
C GLY A 202 -17.96 9.66 -1.06
N ALA A 203 -18.95 8.87 -0.61
CA ALA A 203 -19.39 7.68 -1.32
C ALA A 203 -20.01 8.02 -2.70
N GLU A 204 -20.77 9.12 -2.78
CA GLU A 204 -21.33 9.64 -4.04
C GLU A 204 -20.21 10.08 -4.98
N LEU A 205 -19.19 10.80 -4.50
CA LEU A 205 -18.03 11.21 -5.29
C LEU A 205 -17.26 10.00 -5.82
N ALA A 206 -17.08 8.96 -5.00
CA ALA A 206 -16.41 7.72 -5.43
C ALA A 206 -17.24 6.99 -6.51
N ALA A 207 -18.56 7.02 -6.41
CA ALA A 207 -19.45 6.44 -7.42
C ALA A 207 -19.44 7.26 -8.73
N GLU A 208 -19.45 8.59 -8.65
CA GLU A 208 -19.37 9.49 -9.81
C GLU A 208 -18.12 9.23 -10.65
N HIS A 209 -16.98 8.99 -10.02
CA HIS A 209 -15.71 8.75 -10.70
C HIS A 209 -15.35 7.26 -10.84
N ASP A 210 -16.23 6.35 -10.43
CA ASP A 210 -16.01 4.90 -10.38
C ASP A 210 -14.64 4.51 -9.77
N THR A 211 -14.34 5.11 -8.63
CA THR A 211 -13.06 4.95 -7.94
C THR A 211 -13.22 4.35 -6.54
N LEU A 212 -12.09 4.06 -5.87
CA LEU A 212 -12.09 3.55 -4.51
C LEU A 212 -12.63 4.57 -3.51
N PHE A 213 -13.33 4.03 -2.51
CA PHE A 213 -13.72 4.70 -1.27
C PHE A 213 -13.01 3.98 -0.13
N THR A 214 -12.05 4.63 0.52
CA THR A 214 -11.22 4.01 1.55
C THR A 214 -11.30 4.76 2.87
N LEU A 215 -11.33 4.04 3.98
CA LEU A 215 -11.34 4.61 5.32
C LEU A 215 -10.82 3.60 6.35
N HIS A 216 -10.45 4.09 7.53
CA HIS A 216 -10.18 3.24 8.70
C HIS A 216 -11.52 2.75 9.27
N ALA A 217 -11.67 1.44 9.45
CA ALA A 217 -12.91 0.83 9.93
C ALA A 217 -12.66 -0.30 10.92
N SER A 218 -13.46 -0.37 11.96
CA SER A 218 -13.39 -1.41 13.02
C SER A 218 -11.99 -1.55 13.61
N GLU A 219 -11.34 -0.42 13.87
CA GLU A 219 -9.94 -0.35 14.31
C GLU A 219 -9.80 0.05 15.78
N MET A 220 -10.46 1.13 16.19
CA MET A 220 -10.21 1.79 17.48
C MET A 220 -11.24 1.40 18.53
N ASP A 221 -10.80 1.21 19.78
CA ASP A 221 -11.69 0.86 20.89
C ASP A 221 -12.84 1.88 21.06
N TYR A 222 -12.54 3.17 20.92
CA TYR A 222 -13.57 4.21 21.03
C TYR A 222 -14.58 4.16 19.86
N GLU A 223 -14.14 3.78 18.67
CA GLU A 223 -15.03 3.54 17.51
C GLU A 223 -16.00 2.39 17.83
N MET A 224 -15.45 1.26 18.28
CA MET A 224 -16.26 0.11 18.61
C MET A 224 -17.26 0.41 19.73
N LYS A 225 -16.84 1.13 20.77
CA LYS A 225 -17.72 1.59 21.85
C LYS A 225 -18.84 2.50 21.34
N PHE A 226 -18.49 3.48 20.49
CA PHE A 226 -19.46 4.42 19.89
C PHE A 226 -20.59 3.69 19.15
N PHE A 227 -20.26 2.67 18.35
CA PHE A 227 -21.25 1.89 17.63
C PHE A 227 -22.00 0.90 18.50
N ALA A 228 -21.33 0.24 19.46
CA ALA A 228 -21.96 -0.69 20.39
C ALA A 228 -23.06 -0.02 21.23
N GLU A 229 -22.86 1.22 21.68
CA GLU A 229 -23.87 2.02 22.40
C GLU A 229 -25.12 2.31 21.53
N ARG A 230 -25.03 2.17 20.20
CA ARG A 230 -26.12 2.33 19.23
C ARG A 230 -26.68 1.00 18.73
N GLY A 231 -26.18 -0.12 19.24
CA GLY A 231 -26.58 -1.46 18.80
C GLY A 231 -26.13 -1.78 17.35
N GLU A 232 -25.07 -1.14 16.88
CA GLU A 232 -24.52 -1.29 15.52
C GLU A 232 -23.03 -1.65 15.56
N THR A 233 -22.48 -2.00 14.41
CA THR A 233 -21.04 -2.08 14.14
C THR A 233 -20.64 -1.04 13.10
N PRO A 234 -19.36 -0.65 12.99
CA PRO A 234 -18.91 0.25 11.92
C PRO A 234 -19.27 -0.28 10.52
N THR A 235 -19.12 -1.56 10.27
CA THR A 235 -19.43 -2.19 8.98
C THR A 235 -20.92 -2.12 8.66
N ARG A 236 -21.80 -2.45 9.62
CA ARG A 236 -23.25 -2.35 9.43
C ARG A 236 -23.70 -0.90 9.20
N TYR A 237 -23.07 0.04 9.88
CA TYR A 237 -23.31 1.47 9.63
C TYR A 237 -22.93 1.87 8.21
N LEU A 238 -21.75 1.43 7.71
CA LEU A 238 -21.34 1.69 6.34
C LEU A 238 -22.28 1.05 5.31
N GLU A 239 -22.78 -0.16 5.58
CA GLU A 239 -23.83 -0.80 4.76
C GLU A 239 -25.08 0.07 4.70
N LYS A 240 -25.59 0.51 5.85
CA LYS A 240 -26.81 1.32 5.98
C LYS A 240 -26.74 2.64 5.22
N ILE A 241 -25.56 3.25 5.15
CA ILE A 241 -25.36 4.49 4.36
C ILE A 241 -25.03 4.23 2.88
N GLY A 242 -25.01 2.96 2.44
CA GLY A 242 -24.76 2.58 1.04
C GLY A 242 -23.28 2.60 0.63
N ALA A 243 -22.35 2.62 1.59
CA ALA A 243 -20.93 2.68 1.32
C ALA A 243 -20.27 1.30 1.11
N VAL A 244 -20.96 0.19 1.45
CA VAL A 244 -20.43 -1.16 1.24
C VAL A 244 -20.77 -1.65 -0.15
N ASN A 245 -19.78 -1.62 -1.03
CA ASN A 245 -19.84 -2.13 -2.40
C ASN A 245 -18.41 -2.40 -2.91
N GLU A 246 -18.26 -2.75 -4.18
CA GLU A 246 -16.96 -3.12 -4.79
C GLU A 246 -15.92 -1.98 -4.79
N ARG A 247 -16.31 -0.74 -4.49
CA ARG A 247 -15.40 0.41 -4.35
C ARG A 247 -14.84 0.55 -2.95
N LEU A 248 -15.45 -0.10 -1.94
CA LEU A 248 -14.97 -0.01 -0.57
C LEU A 248 -13.65 -0.77 -0.38
N LEU A 249 -12.66 -0.05 0.11
CA LEU A 249 -11.40 -0.58 0.63
C LEU A 249 -11.30 -0.21 2.12
N ALA A 250 -11.69 -1.13 3.00
CA ALA A 250 -11.72 -0.89 4.44
C ALA A 250 -10.35 -1.18 5.07
N GLY A 251 -9.76 -0.17 5.70
CA GLY A 251 -8.49 -0.30 6.43
C GLY A 251 -8.67 -1.01 7.77
N HIS A 252 -7.68 -1.83 8.16
CA HIS A 252 -7.56 -2.55 9.44
C HIS A 252 -8.58 -3.65 9.70
N CYS A 253 -9.85 -3.34 9.85
CA CYS A 253 -10.93 -4.32 10.08
C CYS A 253 -10.63 -5.30 11.22
N ILE A 254 -10.09 -4.81 12.36
CA ILE A 254 -9.60 -5.66 13.46
C ILE A 254 -10.76 -6.32 14.21
N HIS A 255 -11.80 -5.55 14.50
CA HIS A 255 -12.89 -5.93 15.41
C HIS A 255 -14.18 -6.32 14.67
N MET A 256 -14.05 -7.03 13.54
CA MET A 256 -15.20 -7.49 12.78
C MET A 256 -15.88 -8.68 13.44
N THR A 257 -17.22 -8.69 13.43
CA THR A 257 -18.04 -9.86 13.71
C THR A 257 -18.19 -10.74 12.47
N GLN A 258 -18.71 -11.96 12.63
CA GLN A 258 -19.04 -12.82 11.48
C GLN A 258 -20.05 -12.14 10.53
N ALA A 259 -21.04 -11.43 11.07
CA ALA A 259 -22.00 -10.68 10.26
C ALA A 259 -21.35 -9.54 9.47
N ASP A 260 -20.36 -8.85 10.04
CA ASP A 260 -19.60 -7.80 9.31
C ASP A 260 -18.83 -8.40 8.14
N ILE A 261 -18.24 -9.57 8.31
CA ILE A 261 -17.53 -10.28 7.24
C ILE A 261 -18.49 -10.66 6.11
N GLU A 262 -19.68 -11.14 6.43
CA GLU A 262 -20.72 -11.49 5.45
C GLU A 262 -21.16 -10.24 4.67
N ILE A 263 -21.38 -9.11 5.35
CA ILE A 263 -21.72 -7.82 4.71
C ILE A 263 -20.62 -7.39 3.72
N LEU A 264 -19.35 -7.47 4.10
CA LEU A 264 -18.23 -7.12 3.21
C LEU A 264 -18.15 -8.07 2.01
N ALA A 265 -18.37 -9.37 2.22
CA ALA A 265 -18.36 -10.36 1.15
C ALA A 265 -19.50 -10.15 0.15
N GLU A 266 -20.72 -9.94 0.63
CA GLU A 266 -21.92 -9.66 -0.20
C GLU A 266 -21.76 -8.37 -0.99
N GLY A 267 -21.18 -7.34 -0.38
CA GLY A 267 -20.85 -6.06 -1.03
C GLY A 267 -19.66 -6.12 -1.98
N ASN A 268 -18.98 -7.27 -2.09
CA ASN A 268 -17.73 -7.41 -2.85
C ASN A 268 -16.68 -6.36 -2.46
N ALA A 269 -16.66 -5.97 -1.20
CA ALA A 269 -15.71 -5.01 -0.64
C ALA A 269 -14.32 -5.65 -0.47
N ALA A 270 -13.32 -4.82 -0.22
CA ALA A 270 -11.95 -5.27 0.04
C ALA A 270 -11.43 -4.77 1.39
N ILE A 271 -10.45 -5.48 1.94
CA ILE A 271 -9.76 -5.11 3.17
C ILE A 271 -8.30 -4.75 2.85
N ALA A 272 -7.86 -3.60 3.35
CA ALA A 272 -6.44 -3.25 3.45
C ALA A 272 -5.94 -3.67 4.84
N HIS A 273 -5.26 -4.82 4.89
CA HIS A 273 -4.85 -5.43 6.15
C HIS A 273 -3.48 -4.95 6.60
N CYS A 274 -3.43 -4.24 7.71
CA CYS A 274 -2.23 -3.60 8.26
C CYS A 274 -1.76 -4.30 9.53
N ILE A 275 -1.30 -5.55 9.41
CA ILE A 275 -0.96 -6.41 10.56
C ILE A 275 0.08 -5.77 11.48
N GLY A 276 1.09 -5.10 10.91
CA GLY A 276 2.17 -4.48 11.69
C GLY A 276 1.66 -3.40 12.63
N SER A 277 0.90 -2.43 12.13
CA SER A 277 0.33 -1.36 12.97
C SER A 277 -0.72 -1.89 13.95
N ASN A 278 -1.55 -2.84 13.53
CA ASN A 278 -2.58 -3.45 14.38
C ASN A 278 -1.97 -4.11 15.62
N THR A 279 -0.96 -4.94 15.41
CA THR A 279 -0.32 -5.73 16.47
C THR A 279 0.66 -4.92 17.30
N LYS A 280 1.45 -4.01 16.70
CA LYS A 280 2.31 -3.08 17.44
C LYS A 280 1.52 -2.25 18.45
N ALA A 281 0.35 -1.77 18.05
CA ALA A 281 -0.51 -0.97 18.93
C ALA A 281 -1.31 -1.81 19.94
N GLY A 282 -1.15 -3.13 19.95
CA GLY A 282 -1.89 -4.02 20.84
C GLY A 282 -3.39 -4.07 20.58
N LYS A 283 -3.85 -3.68 19.37
CA LYS A 283 -5.28 -3.62 19.02
C LYS A 283 -5.88 -4.98 18.70
N GLY A 284 -5.06 -5.96 18.34
CA GLY A 284 -5.50 -7.32 18.04
C GLY A 284 -5.13 -7.81 16.65
N VAL A 285 -5.58 -9.02 16.35
CA VAL A 285 -5.40 -9.67 15.04
C VAL A 285 -6.76 -9.78 14.37
N ALA A 286 -6.93 -9.13 13.22
CA ALA A 286 -8.18 -9.15 12.46
C ALA A 286 -8.57 -10.59 12.06
N PRO A 287 -9.87 -10.92 11.94
CA PRO A 287 -10.34 -12.28 11.64
C PRO A 287 -10.18 -12.64 10.16
N MET A 288 -8.96 -12.49 9.61
CA MET A 288 -8.69 -12.66 8.18
C MET A 288 -8.91 -14.08 7.67
N ALA A 289 -8.77 -15.10 8.54
CA ALA A 289 -9.09 -16.47 8.18
C ALA A 289 -10.57 -16.65 7.83
N ALA A 290 -11.46 -16.03 8.59
CA ALA A 290 -12.89 -16.02 8.31
C ALA A 290 -13.23 -15.16 7.07
N ALA A 291 -12.62 -13.98 6.95
CA ALA A 291 -12.80 -13.10 5.81
C ALA A 291 -12.37 -13.76 4.48
N ALA A 292 -11.22 -14.42 4.47
CA ALA A 292 -10.72 -15.16 3.31
C ALA A 292 -11.65 -16.32 2.91
N ARG A 293 -12.15 -17.09 3.91
CA ARG A 293 -13.13 -18.16 3.65
C ARG A 293 -14.46 -17.64 3.09
N ALA A 294 -14.87 -16.45 3.50
CA ALA A 294 -16.07 -15.80 2.96
C ALA A 294 -15.85 -15.15 1.58
N GLY A 295 -14.63 -15.20 1.05
CA GLY A 295 -14.30 -14.63 -0.26
C GLY A 295 -14.09 -13.11 -0.26
N VAL A 296 -13.91 -12.48 0.91
CA VAL A 296 -13.57 -11.05 0.99
C VAL A 296 -12.18 -10.84 0.37
N ARG A 297 -12.10 -9.93 -0.60
CA ARG A 297 -10.82 -9.55 -1.20
C ARG A 297 -9.96 -8.80 -0.19
N PHE A 298 -8.66 -9.03 -0.20
CA PHE A 298 -7.75 -8.28 0.67
C PHE A 298 -6.34 -8.17 0.09
N GLY A 299 -5.66 -7.13 0.49
CA GLY A 299 -4.23 -6.92 0.28
C GLY A 299 -3.55 -6.52 1.58
N LEU A 300 -2.22 -6.48 1.55
CA LEU A 300 -1.42 -6.04 2.68
C LEU A 300 -1.15 -4.54 2.59
N GLY A 301 -1.21 -3.84 3.71
CA GLY A 301 -0.84 -2.44 3.86
C GLY A 301 0.19 -2.25 4.97
N THR A 302 1.07 -1.27 4.81
CA THR A 302 2.07 -0.95 5.83
C THR A 302 1.52 -0.03 6.92
N ASP A 303 0.40 0.65 6.65
CA ASP A 303 0.04 1.88 7.33
C ASP A 303 1.14 2.96 7.16
N GLY A 304 1.03 4.12 7.80
CA GLY A 304 2.06 5.15 7.70
C GLY A 304 3.33 4.82 8.50
N PRO A 305 4.46 5.53 8.22
CA PRO A 305 5.72 5.36 8.96
C PRO A 305 5.58 5.67 10.45
N SER A 306 4.59 6.42 10.83
CA SER A 306 4.26 6.70 12.23
C SER A 306 3.68 5.48 12.95
N SER A 307 2.98 4.59 12.25
CA SER A 307 2.26 3.44 12.82
C SER A 307 2.97 2.12 12.55
N GLY A 308 3.29 1.84 11.29
CA GLY A 308 3.99 0.63 10.86
C GLY A 308 5.53 0.73 10.98
N ASN A 309 6.07 1.90 11.17
CA ASN A 309 7.48 2.29 11.21
C ASN A 309 8.20 2.08 9.88
N THR A 310 8.19 0.88 9.29
CA THR A 310 8.77 0.61 7.96
C THR A 310 7.69 0.59 6.88
N LEU A 311 8.09 0.91 5.65
CA LEU A 311 7.23 0.85 4.46
C LEU A 311 7.51 -0.41 3.63
N SER A 312 7.89 -1.51 4.31
CA SER A 312 8.25 -2.78 3.72
C SER A 312 7.13 -3.81 3.82
N LEU A 313 6.69 -4.36 2.68
CA LEU A 313 5.75 -5.47 2.68
C LEU A 313 6.40 -6.81 3.06
N PHE A 314 7.72 -6.93 3.05
CA PHE A 314 8.40 -8.11 3.62
C PHE A 314 8.09 -8.25 5.12
N ASP A 315 8.14 -7.14 5.86
CA ASP A 315 7.80 -7.13 7.28
C ASP A 315 6.33 -7.49 7.49
N GLN A 316 5.44 -6.95 6.66
CA GLN A 316 4.00 -7.26 6.73
C GLN A 316 3.72 -8.74 6.41
N MET A 317 4.36 -9.32 5.40
CA MET A 317 4.22 -10.75 5.07
C MET A 317 4.65 -11.64 6.22
N ARG A 318 5.80 -11.33 6.86
CA ARG A 318 6.31 -12.08 8.02
C ARG A 318 5.36 -11.98 9.21
N LEU A 319 4.96 -10.79 9.59
CA LEU A 319 4.02 -10.56 10.70
C LEU A 319 2.66 -11.20 10.43
N PHE A 320 2.17 -11.13 9.19
CA PHE A 320 0.93 -11.78 8.79
C PHE A 320 0.99 -13.29 9.07
N ALA A 321 2.05 -13.96 8.61
CA ALA A 321 2.24 -15.39 8.85
C ALA A 321 2.28 -15.70 10.36
N ASP A 322 3.14 -15.03 11.10
CA ASP A 322 3.40 -15.34 12.50
C ASP A 322 2.18 -15.05 13.38
N CYS A 323 1.52 -13.90 13.20
CA CYS A 323 0.38 -13.50 14.02
C CYS A 323 -0.88 -14.33 13.73
N HIS A 324 -1.23 -14.53 12.45
CA HIS A 324 -2.44 -15.30 12.11
C HIS A 324 -2.32 -16.77 12.46
N LYS A 325 -1.16 -17.39 12.19
CA LYS A 325 -0.91 -18.78 12.59
C LYS A 325 -1.00 -18.96 14.12
N THR A 326 -0.42 -18.02 14.87
CA THR A 326 -0.44 -18.05 16.34
C THR A 326 -1.85 -17.82 16.88
N ALA A 327 -2.56 -16.80 16.40
CA ALA A 327 -3.90 -16.47 16.88
C ALA A 327 -4.93 -17.58 16.61
N ASN A 328 -4.74 -18.36 15.54
CA ASN A 328 -5.62 -19.46 15.15
C ASN A 328 -5.09 -20.83 15.57
N HIS A 329 -3.93 -20.93 16.23
CA HIS A 329 -3.27 -22.19 16.60
C HIS A 329 -3.12 -23.16 15.42
N ASP A 330 -2.85 -22.62 14.22
CA ASP A 330 -2.78 -23.40 12.98
C ASP A 330 -1.54 -23.03 12.16
N ARG A 331 -0.55 -23.94 12.15
CA ARG A 331 0.67 -23.79 11.38
C ARG A 331 0.43 -23.74 9.85
N ALA A 332 -0.63 -24.40 9.37
CA ALA A 332 -0.95 -24.51 7.95
C ALA A 332 -1.78 -23.34 7.42
N LEU A 333 -2.33 -22.51 8.33
CA LEU A 333 -3.12 -21.34 7.93
C LEU A 333 -2.30 -20.37 7.11
N PHE A 334 -2.83 -19.91 6.00
CA PHE A 334 -2.17 -18.99 5.07
C PHE A 334 -0.76 -19.48 4.68
N PRO A 335 -0.63 -20.49 3.80
CA PRO A 335 0.65 -20.88 3.23
C PRO A 335 1.38 -19.69 2.63
N ALA A 336 2.72 -19.71 2.63
CA ALA A 336 3.54 -18.60 2.13
C ALA A 336 3.14 -18.13 0.72
N LYS A 337 2.72 -19.05 -0.16
CA LYS A 337 2.16 -18.76 -1.49
C LYS A 337 0.96 -17.80 -1.45
N GLU A 338 0.04 -17.99 -0.52
CA GLU A 338 -1.14 -17.13 -0.35
C GLU A 338 -0.76 -15.76 0.22
N ILE A 339 0.26 -15.72 1.09
CA ILE A 339 0.74 -14.45 1.68
C ILE A 339 1.41 -13.60 0.61
N VAL A 340 2.28 -14.19 -0.23
CA VAL A 340 2.89 -13.47 -1.36
C VAL A 340 1.82 -13.03 -2.36
N ARG A 341 0.79 -13.86 -2.59
CA ARG A 341 -0.36 -13.45 -3.40
C ARG A 341 -1.07 -12.23 -2.82
N ALA A 342 -1.29 -12.17 -1.51
CA ALA A 342 -1.90 -11.01 -0.85
C ALA A 342 -1.07 -9.73 -1.01
N ALA A 343 0.26 -9.83 -1.01
CA ALA A 343 1.18 -8.69 -1.19
C ALA A 343 1.32 -8.23 -2.66
N THR A 344 0.83 -9.00 -3.62
CA THR A 344 0.95 -8.75 -5.06
C THR A 344 -0.43 -8.70 -5.73
N ARG A 345 -0.90 -9.82 -6.25
CA ARG A 345 -2.18 -9.97 -6.95
C ARG A 345 -3.38 -9.58 -6.07
N GLY A 346 -3.40 -10.02 -4.82
CA GLY A 346 -4.46 -9.68 -3.87
C GLY A 346 -4.55 -8.18 -3.62
N GLY A 347 -3.40 -7.52 -3.47
CA GLY A 347 -3.33 -6.07 -3.37
C GLY A 347 -3.86 -5.37 -4.63
N ALA A 348 -3.47 -5.83 -5.82
CA ALA A 348 -3.97 -5.30 -7.09
C ALA A 348 -5.49 -5.49 -7.22
N GLU A 349 -6.01 -6.66 -6.85
CA GLU A 349 -7.45 -6.95 -6.85
C GLU A 349 -8.21 -6.08 -5.84
N ALA A 350 -7.63 -5.84 -4.65
CA ALA A 350 -8.21 -4.95 -3.64
C ALA A 350 -8.28 -3.49 -4.12
N LEU A 351 -7.30 -3.04 -4.92
CA LEU A 351 -7.30 -1.72 -5.56
C LEU A 351 -8.13 -1.66 -6.85
N ARG A 352 -8.87 -2.70 -7.22
CA ARG A 352 -9.61 -2.82 -8.50
C ARG A 352 -8.69 -2.71 -9.73
N ALA A 353 -7.42 -3.02 -9.56
CA ALA A 353 -6.39 -2.98 -10.61
C ALA A 353 -5.97 -4.37 -11.10
N GLY A 354 -6.65 -5.44 -10.68
CA GLY A 354 -6.30 -6.83 -11.02
C GLY A 354 -6.33 -7.15 -12.52
N GLY A 355 -6.96 -6.31 -13.34
CA GLY A 355 -6.95 -6.43 -14.81
C GLY A 355 -5.65 -5.94 -15.46
N GLU A 356 -4.83 -5.17 -14.75
CA GLU A 356 -3.59 -4.60 -15.29
C GLU A 356 -2.34 -4.88 -14.43
N LEU A 357 -2.50 -5.20 -13.13
CA LEU A 357 -1.42 -5.37 -12.16
C LEU A 357 -1.50 -6.71 -11.42
N GLY A 358 -0.40 -7.08 -10.78
CA GLY A 358 -0.33 -8.18 -9.82
C GLY A 358 -0.10 -9.56 -10.44
N ARG A 359 0.13 -9.64 -11.74
CA ARG A 359 0.47 -10.90 -12.46
C ARG A 359 1.58 -10.68 -13.46
N LEU A 360 2.45 -11.68 -13.62
CA LEU A 360 3.40 -11.74 -14.73
C LEU A 360 2.78 -12.59 -15.85
N GLN A 361 2.07 -11.91 -16.74
CA GLN A 361 1.50 -12.54 -17.95
C GLN A 361 1.41 -11.51 -19.08
N PRO A 362 1.42 -11.96 -20.35
CA PRO A 362 1.33 -11.06 -21.50
C PRO A 362 0.13 -10.10 -21.40
N GLY A 363 0.34 -8.84 -21.73
CA GLY A 363 -0.66 -7.78 -21.70
C GLY A 363 -0.78 -7.02 -20.39
N MET A 364 -0.30 -7.57 -19.27
CA MET A 364 -0.25 -6.88 -17.97
C MET A 364 0.82 -5.79 -17.98
N ARG A 365 0.70 -4.81 -17.08
CA ARG A 365 1.75 -3.82 -16.86
C ARG A 365 3.05 -4.48 -16.44
N ALA A 366 4.14 -3.98 -16.95
CA ALA A 366 5.48 -4.42 -16.57
C ALA A 366 5.86 -3.79 -15.19
N ASP A 367 5.14 -4.23 -14.17
CA ASP A 367 5.37 -3.93 -12.76
C ASP A 367 5.90 -5.21 -12.11
N LEU A 368 7.18 -5.23 -11.80
CA LEU A 368 7.87 -6.43 -11.29
C LEU A 368 9.00 -6.08 -10.34
N VAL A 369 9.34 -7.05 -9.49
CA VAL A 369 10.45 -6.98 -8.57
C VAL A 369 11.31 -8.24 -8.68
N LEU A 370 12.63 -8.05 -8.67
CA LEU A 370 13.62 -9.13 -8.60
C LEU A 370 14.28 -9.11 -7.22
N VAL A 371 14.14 -10.21 -6.51
CA VAL A 371 14.77 -10.45 -5.21
C VAL A 371 15.97 -11.35 -5.41
N SER A 372 17.18 -10.85 -5.09
CA SER A 372 18.40 -11.65 -5.12
C SER A 372 18.37 -12.71 -4.03
N VAL A 373 18.93 -13.88 -4.31
CA VAL A 373 19.09 -14.98 -3.36
C VAL A 373 20.55 -15.21 -2.93
N ASP A 374 21.41 -14.26 -3.27
CA ASP A 374 22.86 -14.36 -2.99
C ASP A 374 23.21 -14.19 -1.50
N ALA A 375 22.32 -13.59 -0.71
CA ALA A 375 22.56 -13.31 0.69
C ALA A 375 22.55 -14.59 1.56
N PRO A 376 23.44 -14.71 2.58
CA PRO A 376 23.54 -15.91 3.41
C PRO A 376 22.23 -16.32 4.11
N HIS A 377 21.40 -15.37 4.48
CA HIS A 377 20.11 -15.63 5.16
C HIS A 377 19.04 -16.22 4.23
N LEU A 378 19.30 -16.29 2.91
CA LEU A 378 18.42 -16.92 1.92
C LEU A 378 18.91 -18.29 1.45
N PHE A 379 20.09 -18.74 1.89
CA PHE A 379 20.62 -20.04 1.46
C PHE A 379 20.33 -21.14 2.50
N PRO A 380 19.82 -22.31 2.06
CA PRO A 380 19.36 -22.66 0.70
C PRO A 380 17.89 -22.26 0.43
N VAL A 381 17.52 -22.09 -0.83
CA VAL A 381 16.14 -21.84 -1.25
C VAL A 381 15.52 -23.13 -1.79
N TYR A 382 14.67 -23.78 -1.03
CA TYR A 382 13.86 -24.92 -1.47
C TYR A 382 12.45 -24.52 -1.89
N ASN A 383 11.95 -23.45 -1.30
CA ASN A 383 10.61 -22.90 -1.59
C ASN A 383 10.73 -21.37 -1.72
N PRO A 384 10.55 -20.81 -2.93
CA PRO A 384 10.73 -19.38 -3.16
C PRO A 384 9.70 -18.53 -2.40
N TYR A 385 8.48 -19.01 -2.21
CA TYR A 385 7.47 -18.30 -1.40
C TYR A 385 7.88 -18.22 0.07
N SER A 386 8.37 -19.32 0.63
CA SER A 386 8.87 -19.34 2.01
C SER A 386 10.09 -18.44 2.19
N ALA A 387 10.98 -18.41 1.20
CA ALA A 387 12.13 -17.51 1.20
C ALA A 387 11.68 -16.04 1.26
N LEU A 388 10.69 -15.65 0.47
CA LEU A 388 10.15 -14.29 0.46
C LEU A 388 9.48 -13.91 1.78
N VAL A 389 8.67 -14.81 2.35
CA VAL A 389 7.88 -14.51 3.57
C VAL A 389 8.75 -14.54 4.83
N TYR A 390 9.67 -15.50 4.93
CA TYR A 390 10.36 -15.79 6.18
C TYR A 390 11.83 -15.41 6.20
N GLY A 391 12.46 -15.17 5.05
CA GLY A 391 13.89 -14.92 4.94
C GLY A 391 14.22 -13.55 4.35
N ALA A 392 13.60 -13.18 3.24
CA ALA A 392 13.94 -11.98 2.48
C ALA A 392 13.56 -10.68 3.20
N ASN A 393 14.25 -9.62 2.85
CA ASN A 393 14.01 -8.26 3.31
C ASN A 393 14.32 -7.25 2.19
N SER A 394 14.12 -5.97 2.45
CA SER A 394 14.32 -4.91 1.44
C SER A 394 15.72 -4.85 0.85
N SER A 395 16.77 -5.26 1.60
CA SER A 395 18.15 -5.24 1.08
C SER A 395 18.43 -6.31 0.01
N ASP A 396 17.53 -7.28 -0.15
CA ASP A 396 17.62 -8.32 -1.17
C ASP A 396 17.00 -7.91 -2.50
N VAL A 397 16.30 -6.77 -2.55
CA VAL A 397 15.70 -6.23 -3.78
C VAL A 397 16.78 -5.70 -4.70
N SER A 398 16.96 -6.32 -5.86
CA SER A 398 18.00 -5.96 -6.83
C SER A 398 17.46 -5.19 -8.04
N LEU A 399 16.20 -5.39 -8.41
CA LEU A 399 15.54 -4.70 -9.53
C LEU A 399 14.09 -4.41 -9.18
N VAL A 400 13.63 -3.21 -9.51
CA VAL A 400 12.20 -2.85 -9.52
C VAL A 400 11.89 -2.16 -10.83
N MET A 401 10.84 -2.61 -11.47
CA MET A 401 10.31 -2.00 -12.69
C MET A 401 8.84 -1.66 -12.48
N ALA A 402 8.44 -0.45 -12.83
CA ALA A 402 7.04 -0.03 -12.83
C ALA A 402 6.67 0.54 -14.19
N SER A 403 5.58 0.06 -14.77
CA SER A 403 5.16 0.40 -16.15
C SER A 403 6.31 0.31 -17.18
N GLY A 404 7.15 -0.71 -17.02
CA GLY A 404 8.28 -0.97 -17.93
C GLY A 404 9.52 -0.07 -17.71
N GLU A 405 9.46 0.83 -16.75
CA GLU A 405 10.61 1.65 -16.39
C GLU A 405 11.34 1.05 -15.18
N THR A 406 12.66 0.92 -15.30
CA THR A 406 13.52 0.47 -14.19
C THR A 406 13.70 1.60 -13.19
N LEU A 407 13.12 1.45 -12.00
CA LEU A 407 13.19 2.43 -10.90
C LEU A 407 14.22 2.06 -9.82
N VAL A 408 14.56 0.78 -9.70
CA VAL A 408 15.67 0.29 -8.86
C VAL A 408 16.53 -0.66 -9.68
N ARG A 409 17.84 -0.46 -9.61
CA ARG A 409 18.84 -1.33 -10.26
C ARG A 409 20.02 -1.57 -9.30
N GLY A 410 20.34 -2.83 -9.06
CA GLY A 410 21.41 -3.19 -8.12
C GLY A 410 21.20 -2.60 -6.73
N GLY A 411 19.95 -2.56 -6.25
CA GLY A 411 19.58 -2.00 -4.97
C GLY A 411 19.67 -0.47 -4.87
N LYS A 412 19.76 0.24 -6.00
CA LYS A 412 19.84 1.71 -6.05
C LYS A 412 18.71 2.29 -6.90
N LEU A 413 18.13 3.39 -6.43
CA LEU A 413 17.13 4.15 -7.18
C LEU A 413 17.75 4.79 -8.42
N THR A 414 16.99 4.82 -9.53
CA THR A 414 17.43 5.39 -10.79
C THR A 414 17.03 6.85 -10.96
N ARG A 415 15.91 7.27 -10.36
CA ARG A 415 15.37 8.63 -10.45
C ARG A 415 15.59 9.48 -9.20
N LEU A 416 16.09 8.91 -8.12
CA LEU A 416 16.17 9.56 -6.82
C LEU A 416 17.47 9.17 -6.10
N ASP A 417 18.12 10.14 -5.47
CA ASP A 417 19.18 9.91 -4.48
C ASP A 417 18.60 10.05 -3.07
N MET A 418 18.63 8.96 -2.29
CA MET A 418 18.09 8.95 -0.92
C MET A 418 18.84 9.86 0.04
N ARG A 419 20.13 10.14 -0.21
CA ARG A 419 20.90 11.08 0.62
C ARG A 419 20.43 12.51 0.38
N GLU A 420 20.20 12.85 -0.88
CA GLU A 420 19.63 14.15 -1.24
C GLU A 420 18.19 14.27 -0.73
N ALA A 421 17.34 13.26 -0.94
CA ALA A 421 15.96 13.25 -0.44
C ALA A 421 15.91 13.45 1.08
N LYS A 422 16.80 12.78 1.83
CA LYS A 422 16.94 12.96 3.29
C LYS A 422 17.36 14.39 3.65
N ALA A 423 18.34 14.97 2.96
CA ALA A 423 18.81 16.32 3.22
C ALA A 423 17.68 17.34 2.99
N ARG A 424 16.95 17.21 1.86
CA ARG A 424 15.79 18.07 1.56
C ARG A 424 14.65 17.95 2.56
N LEU A 425 14.37 16.74 3.05
CA LEU A 425 13.39 16.53 4.11
C LEU A 425 13.83 17.21 5.41
N LEU A 426 15.09 17.03 5.82
CA LEU A 426 15.64 17.64 7.02
C LEU A 426 15.57 19.17 7.00
N GLU A 427 15.75 19.81 5.84
CA GLU A 427 15.60 21.28 5.68
C GLU A 427 14.18 21.75 6.07
N GLN A 428 13.17 20.92 5.92
CA GLN A 428 11.77 21.23 6.22
C GLN A 428 11.35 20.83 7.64
N MET A 429 12.13 19.99 8.34
CA MET A 429 11.75 19.43 9.64
C MET A 429 11.97 20.39 10.81
N GLY A 430 12.67 21.51 10.64
CA GLY A 430 12.97 22.42 11.74
C GLY A 430 11.72 22.92 12.49
N PRO A 431 10.76 23.57 11.83
CA PRO A 431 9.50 23.99 12.46
C PRO A 431 8.68 22.84 13.03
N PHE A 432 8.63 21.71 12.32
CA PHE A 432 7.96 20.49 12.79
C PHE A 432 8.55 20.01 14.13
N MET A 433 9.87 19.94 14.25
CA MET A 433 10.56 19.53 15.47
C MET A 433 10.33 20.50 16.64
N GLN A 434 10.22 21.82 16.37
CA GLN A 434 9.85 22.80 17.39
C GLN A 434 8.44 22.55 17.94
N SER A 435 7.48 22.27 17.06
CA SER A 435 6.12 21.92 17.47
C SER A 435 6.08 20.59 18.21
N ALA A 436 6.82 19.58 17.72
CA ALA A 436 6.93 18.27 18.36
C ALA A 436 7.52 18.35 19.78
N ALA A 437 8.41 19.29 20.07
CA ALA A 437 9.00 19.46 21.38
C ALA A 437 7.99 19.71 22.51
N LYS A 438 6.78 20.21 22.19
CA LYS A 438 5.67 20.36 23.14
C LYS A 438 5.16 19.01 23.69
N TYR A 439 5.45 17.94 23.00
CA TYR A 439 5.02 16.58 23.32
C TYR A 439 6.17 15.68 23.78
N ALA A 440 7.30 16.28 24.21
CA ALA A 440 8.52 15.55 24.58
C ALA A 440 8.29 14.50 25.69
N ASP A 441 7.31 14.72 26.58
CA ASP A 441 6.96 13.76 27.64
C ASP A 441 6.19 12.52 27.11
N ILE A 442 5.79 12.54 25.84
CA ILE A 442 4.96 11.52 25.20
C ILE A 442 5.72 10.78 24.07
N ILE A 443 6.67 11.46 23.46
CA ILE A 443 7.42 10.99 22.28
C ILE A 443 8.60 10.10 22.65
#